data_bfd9ca3275fd5db95fa15e64e24e7fd2
#
_entry.id   bfd9ca3275fd5db95fa15e64e24e7fd2
#
_cell.length_a   1.000
_cell.length_b   1.000
_cell.length_c   1.000
_cell.angle_alpha   90.00
_cell.angle_beta   90.00
_cell.angle_gamma   90.00
#
_symmetry.space_group_name_H-M   'P 1'
#
loop_
_entity.id
_entity.type
_entity.pdbx_description
1 polymer ?
#
loop_
_entity_poly.entity_id
_entity_poly.type
_entity_poly.pdbx_seq_one_letter_code
_entity_poly.pdbx_strand_id
1 'polypeptide(L)'
;MSEISQYTEALHEECGVFGMYDKTGATDMVSAVYSALYALQHRGQESCGIALNVDGVLSGHRDLGLVSEVFTKRVLEDLPRGAKMATGHVRYATAGQRSRSNAQPMVLHHCKGAMAVCHNGNLVNAPRLRRKLEMSGSIFHGTSDTEVIAYLLTQNRLLTPNIEMAVSRTMDDIEGAYSLVIMTHTKLIAARDPNGFRPLCIGELPDGSGWAFASESCALDAVGARFVRDVRPGEIVIADHNGLRSIEDHCSTAPHTMCVFEYIYFARPDSIIEGTCVHEARLQAGRFLAQEHPVEADVVIGAPDSGLDAALGFAQESGIPYGVGFIKNKYVGRTFIQGSQAQRESSVRIKLNAISSTVKGKRVVLVDDSIVRGTTSARTIRLLREAGASEVHYRISAPPFVHPCYFGTDIPDEKDLIATGHTVEEINKMVGSDTLGYLSIEHVQQLAIHSKCGFCTGCFTGQYPVAPPTETMDIVYDKPLSQSNSKKKL
;
A
#
# COMPACT_ATOMS: atom_id res chain seq x y z
N MET A 1 -23.99 9.51 -23.76
CA MET A 1 -23.92 9.77 -22.29
C MET A 1 -22.78 8.93 -21.79
N SER A 2 -21.62 9.55 -21.59
CA SER A 2 -20.38 8.89 -21.22
C SER A 2 -20.47 8.40 -19.76
N GLU A 3 -20.17 7.13 -19.56
CA GLU A 3 -19.93 6.55 -18.24
C GLU A 3 -18.78 7.31 -17.58
N ILE A 4 -19.09 8.20 -16.66
CA ILE A 4 -18.10 8.84 -15.81
C ILE A 4 -17.66 7.76 -14.82
N SER A 5 -16.44 7.31 -15.00
CA SER A 5 -15.70 6.38 -14.14
C SER A 5 -15.89 6.75 -12.67
N GLN A 6 -16.33 5.77 -11.88
CA GLN A 6 -16.57 5.89 -10.44
C GLN A 6 -15.23 5.83 -9.66
N TYR A 7 -14.33 6.79 -9.87
CA TYR A 7 -13.08 6.85 -9.09
C TYR A 7 -13.28 7.80 -7.90
N THR A 8 -13.02 7.28 -6.71
CA THR A 8 -12.89 8.08 -5.49
C THR A 8 -11.64 8.96 -5.62
N GLU A 9 -11.75 10.22 -5.23
CA GLU A 9 -10.80 11.30 -5.51
C GLU A 9 -9.57 11.36 -4.59
N ALA A 10 -9.37 10.36 -3.71
CA ALA A 10 -8.21 10.28 -2.82
C ALA A 10 -7.15 9.32 -3.38
N LEU A 11 -5.89 9.54 -3.05
CA LEU A 11 -4.85 8.53 -3.19
C LEU A 11 -5.33 7.23 -2.56
N HIS A 12 -5.15 6.15 -3.30
CA HIS A 12 -5.63 4.85 -2.88
C HIS A 12 -4.47 4.05 -2.27
N GLU A 13 -4.83 3.24 -1.31
CA GLU A 13 -3.95 2.49 -0.44
C GLU A 13 -3.26 1.35 -1.20
N GLU A 14 -2.23 0.79 -0.57
CA GLU A 14 -1.50 -0.34 -1.10
C GLU A 14 -1.83 -1.62 -0.35
N CYS A 15 -1.51 -2.77 -0.97
CA CYS A 15 -1.71 -4.08 -0.36
C CYS A 15 -0.89 -4.27 0.92
N GLY A 16 -1.34 -5.16 1.80
CA GLY A 16 -0.59 -5.65 2.95
C GLY A 16 -0.49 -7.16 2.94
N VAL A 17 0.73 -7.70 3.15
CA VAL A 17 1.00 -9.12 3.27
C VAL A 17 1.37 -9.48 4.70
N PHE A 18 0.96 -10.68 5.11
CA PHE A 18 1.33 -11.27 6.40
C PHE A 18 1.53 -12.78 6.25
N GLY A 19 2.48 -13.33 7.01
CA GLY A 19 2.69 -14.76 7.13
C GLY A 19 3.26 -15.11 8.49
N MET A 20 2.89 -16.28 9.03
CA MET A 20 3.32 -16.74 10.35
C MET A 20 3.60 -18.24 10.33
N TYR A 21 4.68 -18.64 10.98
CA TYR A 21 5.07 -20.03 11.22
C TYR A 21 5.37 -20.24 12.70
N ASP A 22 4.63 -21.14 13.34
CA ASP A 22 4.85 -21.60 14.71
C ASP A 22 5.22 -23.08 14.70
N LYS A 23 6.47 -23.39 15.10
CA LYS A 23 7.00 -24.77 15.19
C LYS A 23 6.20 -25.64 16.16
N THR A 24 5.70 -25.02 17.22
CA THR A 24 5.00 -25.70 18.32
C THR A 24 3.55 -26.03 17.96
N GLY A 25 2.91 -25.19 17.14
CA GLY A 25 1.50 -25.26 16.86
C GLY A 25 0.61 -24.83 18.04
N ALA A 26 1.17 -24.14 19.03
CA ALA A 26 0.44 -23.65 20.18
C ALA A 26 -0.39 -22.39 19.89
N THR A 27 0.01 -21.63 18.86
CA THR A 27 -0.67 -20.38 18.48
C THR A 27 -2.01 -20.64 17.79
N ASP A 28 -3.06 -19.95 18.19
CA ASP A 28 -4.28 -19.86 17.39
C ASP A 28 -4.03 -19.02 16.14
N MET A 29 -3.59 -19.68 15.06
CA MET A 29 -3.24 -19.05 13.79
C MET A 29 -4.38 -18.24 13.17
N VAL A 30 -5.63 -18.67 13.35
CA VAL A 30 -6.79 -17.96 12.80
C VAL A 30 -6.92 -16.59 13.45
N SER A 31 -6.89 -16.54 14.79
CA SER A 31 -6.98 -15.27 15.52
C SER A 31 -5.75 -14.39 15.32
N ALA A 32 -4.56 -14.98 15.25
CA ALA A 32 -3.32 -14.23 15.01
C ALA A 32 -3.32 -13.55 13.63
N VAL A 33 -3.60 -14.30 12.56
CA VAL A 33 -3.62 -13.71 11.20
C VAL A 33 -4.77 -12.71 11.04
N TYR A 34 -5.95 -12.97 11.62
CA TYR A 34 -7.03 -12.00 11.65
C TYR A 34 -6.59 -10.67 12.28
N SER A 35 -5.93 -10.72 13.44
CA SER A 35 -5.44 -9.53 14.15
C SER A 35 -4.38 -8.77 13.34
N ALA A 36 -3.44 -9.50 12.72
CA ALA A 36 -2.43 -8.91 11.84
C ALA A 36 -3.05 -8.21 10.62
N LEU A 37 -4.01 -8.85 9.95
CA LEU A 37 -4.72 -8.24 8.82
C LEU A 37 -5.54 -7.03 9.23
N TYR A 38 -6.15 -7.07 10.43
CA TYR A 38 -6.87 -5.92 10.97
C TYR A 38 -5.93 -4.74 11.25
N ALA A 39 -4.70 -5.01 11.73
CA ALA A 39 -3.66 -4.01 11.91
C ALA A 39 -3.17 -3.43 10.56
N LEU A 40 -3.19 -4.22 9.48
CA LEU A 40 -2.84 -3.82 8.11
C LEU A 40 -4.02 -3.27 7.29
N GLN A 41 -5.23 -3.15 7.86
CA GLN A 41 -6.44 -2.77 7.12
C GLN A 41 -6.33 -1.43 6.41
N HIS A 42 -5.50 -0.51 6.92
CA HIS A 42 -5.23 0.80 6.30
C HIS A 42 -4.58 0.65 4.92
N ARG A 43 -3.85 -0.45 4.65
CA ARG A 43 -3.19 -0.73 3.38
C ARG A 43 -4.15 -1.27 2.31
N GLY A 44 -5.22 -1.96 2.67
CA GLY A 44 -6.14 -2.55 1.70
C GLY A 44 -7.57 -2.68 2.23
N GLN A 45 -8.55 -2.17 1.48
CA GLN A 45 -9.96 -2.15 1.90
C GLN A 45 -10.91 -2.78 0.88
N GLU A 46 -10.40 -3.34 -0.22
CA GLU A 46 -11.21 -3.91 -1.28
C GLU A 46 -11.53 -5.38 -1.06
N SER A 47 -10.52 -6.14 -0.70
CA SER A 47 -10.65 -7.57 -0.42
C SER A 47 -9.61 -8.02 0.59
N CYS A 48 -9.87 -9.14 1.24
CA CYS A 48 -8.93 -9.77 2.14
C CYS A 48 -9.08 -11.28 2.13
N GLY A 49 -8.06 -11.98 2.64
CA GLY A 49 -8.07 -13.42 2.72
C GLY A 49 -7.04 -13.98 3.68
N ILE A 50 -7.31 -15.20 4.14
CA ILE A 50 -6.44 -16.01 5.00
C ILE A 50 -6.30 -17.38 4.36
N ALA A 51 -5.09 -17.92 4.31
CA ALA A 51 -4.81 -19.32 4.01
C ALA A 51 -4.06 -19.96 5.18
N LEU A 52 -4.45 -21.18 5.52
CA LEU A 52 -3.97 -21.96 6.65
C LEU A 52 -3.35 -23.26 6.15
N ASN A 53 -2.33 -23.73 6.84
CA ASN A 53 -1.70 -25.02 6.61
C ASN A 53 -1.87 -25.91 7.83
N VAL A 54 -2.72 -26.92 7.71
CA VAL A 54 -2.92 -27.96 8.73
C VAL A 54 -2.35 -29.26 8.18
N ASP A 55 -1.28 -29.73 8.76
CA ASP A 55 -0.59 -30.97 8.40
C ASP A 55 -0.31 -31.11 6.88
N GLY A 56 0.13 -30.00 6.25
CA GLY A 56 0.45 -29.95 4.82
C GLY A 56 -0.75 -29.70 3.90
N VAL A 57 -1.96 -29.68 4.41
CA VAL A 57 -3.17 -29.33 3.64
C VAL A 57 -3.43 -27.83 3.73
N LEU A 58 -3.44 -27.18 2.58
CA LEU A 58 -3.72 -25.77 2.47
C LEU A 58 -5.21 -25.53 2.22
N SER A 59 -5.81 -24.69 3.05
CA SER A 59 -7.19 -24.24 2.90
C SER A 59 -7.31 -22.78 3.35
N GLY A 60 -8.37 -22.10 2.96
CA GLY A 60 -8.53 -20.70 3.36
C GLY A 60 -9.85 -20.11 2.90
N HIS A 61 -10.04 -18.86 3.25
CA HIS A 61 -11.18 -18.05 2.86
C HIS A 61 -10.70 -16.68 2.38
N ARG A 62 -11.30 -16.17 1.29
CA ARG A 62 -11.04 -14.84 0.75
C ARG A 62 -12.29 -14.29 0.10
N ASP A 63 -12.55 -12.99 0.29
CA ASP A 63 -13.68 -12.33 -0.34
C ASP A 63 -13.46 -10.82 -0.46
N LEU A 64 -14.40 -10.13 -1.12
CA LEU A 64 -14.46 -8.67 -1.21
C LEU A 64 -14.99 -8.09 0.10
N GLY A 65 -14.37 -7.03 0.60
CA GLY A 65 -14.76 -6.31 1.80
C GLY A 65 -13.61 -6.13 2.80
N LEU A 66 -13.92 -5.47 3.90
CA LEU A 66 -13.00 -5.27 5.02
C LEU A 66 -12.78 -6.59 5.78
N VAL A 67 -11.69 -6.68 6.53
CA VAL A 67 -11.35 -7.86 7.34
C VAL A 67 -12.51 -8.25 8.27
N SER A 68 -13.14 -7.29 8.93
CA SER A 68 -14.28 -7.54 9.82
C SER A 68 -15.58 -7.91 9.09
N GLU A 69 -15.71 -7.57 7.81
CA GLU A 69 -16.87 -7.92 6.99
C GLU A 69 -16.74 -9.32 6.40
N VAL A 70 -15.54 -9.66 5.91
CA VAL A 70 -15.24 -10.98 5.31
C VAL A 70 -15.12 -12.05 6.38
N PHE A 71 -14.38 -11.78 7.46
CA PHE A 71 -14.14 -12.73 8.53
C PHE A 71 -15.13 -12.55 9.67
N THR A 72 -16.42 -12.80 9.38
CA THR A 72 -17.46 -12.86 10.39
C THR A 72 -17.20 -13.99 11.39
N LYS A 73 -17.86 -13.95 12.56
CA LYS A 73 -17.72 -14.99 13.58
C LYS A 73 -17.91 -16.40 13.00
N ARG A 74 -18.91 -16.59 12.13
CA ARG A 74 -19.18 -17.87 11.47
C ARG A 74 -18.00 -18.31 10.59
N VAL A 75 -17.47 -17.42 9.74
CA VAL A 75 -16.33 -17.73 8.86
C VAL A 75 -15.10 -18.10 9.69
N LEU A 76 -14.83 -17.38 10.78
CA LEU A 76 -13.70 -17.68 11.67
C LEU A 76 -13.88 -19.03 12.40
N GLU A 77 -15.11 -19.43 12.74
CA GLU A 77 -15.42 -20.72 13.36
C GLU A 77 -15.28 -21.88 12.35
N ASP A 78 -15.61 -21.66 11.07
CA ASP A 78 -15.53 -22.63 9.99
C ASP A 78 -14.08 -22.88 9.50
N LEU A 79 -13.11 -21.98 9.83
CA LEU A 79 -11.71 -22.15 9.46
C LEU A 79 -11.05 -23.29 10.29
N PRO A 80 -10.18 -24.10 9.66
CA PRO A 80 -9.54 -25.23 10.31
C PRO A 80 -8.61 -24.77 11.45
N ARG A 81 -8.58 -25.56 12.53
CA ARG A 81 -7.75 -25.33 13.71
C ARG A 81 -6.49 -26.19 13.67
N GLY A 82 -5.50 -25.83 14.48
CA GLY A 82 -4.24 -26.58 14.60
C GLY A 82 -3.25 -26.32 13.44
N ALA A 83 -3.44 -25.24 12.69
CA ALA A 83 -2.46 -24.82 11.69
C ALA A 83 -1.15 -24.39 12.35
N LYS A 84 -0.01 -24.83 11.76
CA LYS A 84 1.33 -24.39 12.14
C LYS A 84 1.85 -23.24 11.28
N MET A 85 1.26 -23.05 10.12
CA MET A 85 1.55 -21.95 9.21
C MET A 85 0.26 -21.31 8.71
N ALA A 86 0.33 -20.01 8.53
CA ALA A 86 -0.75 -19.26 7.91
C ALA A 86 -0.19 -18.08 7.13
N THR A 87 -0.94 -17.62 6.12
CA THR A 87 -0.67 -16.37 5.41
C THR A 87 -1.94 -15.60 5.19
N GLY A 88 -1.84 -14.29 5.15
CA GLY A 88 -2.97 -13.40 4.96
C GLY A 88 -2.63 -12.19 4.10
N HIS A 89 -3.67 -11.59 3.55
CA HIS A 89 -3.55 -10.46 2.64
C HIS A 89 -4.73 -9.50 2.79
N VAL A 90 -4.45 -8.21 2.74
CA VAL A 90 -5.41 -7.14 2.50
C VAL A 90 -5.07 -6.46 1.19
N ARG A 91 -6.06 -6.32 0.30
CA ARG A 91 -5.86 -5.86 -1.07
C ARG A 91 -6.49 -4.50 -1.30
N TYR A 92 -5.75 -3.67 -2.02
CA TYR A 92 -6.26 -2.58 -2.82
C TYR A 92 -5.96 -2.87 -4.30
N ALA A 93 -6.89 -2.56 -5.23
CA ALA A 93 -6.71 -2.85 -6.65
C ALA A 93 -5.84 -1.79 -7.33
N THR A 94 -4.53 -2.00 -7.33
CA THR A 94 -3.59 -1.22 -8.15
C THR A 94 -3.42 -1.82 -9.55
N ALA A 95 -3.46 -3.14 -9.65
CA ALA A 95 -3.46 -3.89 -10.89
C ALA A 95 -4.63 -4.89 -10.91
N GLY A 96 -5.35 -4.93 -12.05
CA GLY A 96 -6.48 -5.83 -12.25
C GLY A 96 -7.81 -5.30 -11.71
N GLN A 97 -8.90 -5.93 -12.14
CA GLN A 97 -10.26 -5.52 -11.79
C GLN A 97 -10.59 -5.85 -10.32
N ARG A 98 -11.56 -5.10 -9.76
CA ARG A 98 -12.18 -5.43 -8.48
C ARG A 98 -13.00 -6.71 -8.64
N SER A 99 -12.40 -7.84 -8.30
CA SER A 99 -12.98 -9.16 -8.44
C SER A 99 -12.51 -10.10 -7.33
N ARG A 100 -13.39 -11.00 -6.91
CA ARG A 100 -13.04 -12.08 -5.96
C ARG A 100 -11.93 -12.99 -6.49
N SER A 101 -11.81 -13.15 -7.83
CA SER A 101 -10.73 -13.94 -8.45
C SER A 101 -9.34 -13.33 -8.17
N ASN A 102 -9.26 -12.01 -8.01
CA ASN A 102 -8.03 -11.28 -7.71
C ASN A 102 -7.72 -11.17 -6.21
N ALA A 103 -8.66 -11.58 -5.33
CA ALA A 103 -8.42 -11.59 -3.89
C ALA A 103 -7.31 -12.61 -3.54
N GLN A 104 -6.46 -12.24 -2.59
CA GLN A 104 -5.33 -13.05 -2.13
C GLN A 104 -5.55 -13.50 -0.67
N PRO A 105 -4.87 -14.58 -0.20
CA PRO A 105 -3.84 -15.39 -0.85
C PRO A 105 -4.35 -16.20 -2.06
N MET A 106 -3.52 -16.30 -3.11
CA MET A 106 -3.82 -17.22 -4.22
C MET A 106 -3.36 -18.63 -3.86
N VAL A 107 -4.29 -19.54 -3.63
CA VAL A 107 -4.01 -20.93 -3.32
C VAL A 107 -4.03 -21.74 -4.62
N LEU A 108 -2.91 -22.42 -4.90
CA LEU A 108 -2.70 -23.20 -6.11
C LEU A 108 -2.32 -24.65 -5.74
N HIS A 109 -2.76 -25.58 -6.57
CA HIS A 109 -2.43 -26.99 -6.45
C HIS A 109 -1.71 -27.46 -7.72
N HIS A 110 -0.56 -28.06 -7.54
CA HIS A 110 0.22 -28.62 -8.65
C HIS A 110 0.90 -29.93 -8.25
N CYS A 111 1.50 -30.63 -9.20
CA CYS A 111 2.06 -31.98 -8.98
C CYS A 111 3.19 -32.07 -7.92
N LYS A 112 3.79 -30.95 -7.52
CA LYS A 112 4.80 -30.89 -6.43
C LYS A 112 4.21 -30.44 -5.08
N GLY A 113 2.89 -30.32 -4.97
CA GLY A 113 2.19 -29.90 -3.77
C GLY A 113 1.36 -28.63 -3.94
N ALA A 114 0.81 -28.12 -2.85
CA ALA A 114 0.06 -26.88 -2.83
C ALA A 114 0.93 -25.71 -2.37
N MET A 115 0.58 -24.49 -2.80
CA MET A 115 1.16 -23.24 -2.30
C MET A 115 0.12 -22.16 -2.22
N ALA A 116 0.32 -21.20 -1.31
CA ALA A 116 -0.43 -19.95 -1.21
C ALA A 116 0.51 -18.78 -1.43
N VAL A 117 0.13 -17.82 -2.26
CA VAL A 117 0.96 -16.67 -2.64
C VAL A 117 0.24 -15.38 -2.29
N CYS A 118 0.93 -14.51 -1.55
CA CYS A 118 0.55 -13.12 -1.28
C CYS A 118 1.57 -12.19 -1.91
N HIS A 119 1.10 -11.10 -2.52
CA HIS A 119 1.93 -10.12 -3.20
C HIS A 119 1.47 -8.69 -2.84
N ASN A 120 2.42 -7.85 -2.48
CA ASN A 120 2.28 -6.40 -2.38
C ASN A 120 3.25 -5.74 -3.36
N GLY A 121 2.72 -4.99 -4.32
CA GLY A 121 3.47 -4.30 -5.35
C GLY A 121 2.80 -4.35 -6.72
N ASN A 122 3.57 -4.09 -7.77
CA ASN A 122 3.13 -4.16 -9.16
C ASN A 122 4.29 -4.48 -10.10
N LEU A 123 4.11 -5.45 -10.99
CA LEU A 123 5.10 -5.85 -11.98
C LEU A 123 4.95 -5.04 -13.26
N VAL A 124 6.03 -4.39 -13.69
CA VAL A 124 6.06 -3.62 -14.95
C VAL A 124 6.06 -4.51 -16.18
N ASN A 125 6.54 -5.75 -16.06
CA ASN A 125 6.59 -6.72 -17.17
C ASN A 125 5.47 -7.77 -17.13
N ALA A 126 4.48 -7.63 -16.23
CA ALA A 126 3.35 -8.57 -16.12
C ALA A 126 2.61 -8.81 -17.45
N PRO A 127 2.33 -7.79 -18.30
CA PRO A 127 1.65 -8.00 -19.58
C PRO A 127 2.40 -8.95 -20.51
N ARG A 128 3.71 -8.76 -20.65
CA ARG A 128 4.59 -9.59 -21.47
C ARG A 128 4.65 -11.03 -20.94
N LEU A 129 4.83 -11.18 -19.63
CA LEU A 129 4.91 -12.49 -18.98
C LEU A 129 3.58 -13.25 -19.08
N ARG A 130 2.45 -12.58 -18.86
CA ARG A 130 1.12 -13.15 -19.01
C ARG A 130 0.92 -13.71 -20.43
N ARG A 131 1.22 -12.90 -21.45
CA ARG A 131 1.11 -13.37 -22.85
C ARG A 131 1.95 -14.61 -23.11
N LYS A 132 3.20 -14.65 -22.61
CA LYS A 132 4.08 -15.83 -22.72
C LYS A 132 3.46 -17.07 -22.08
N LEU A 133 2.87 -16.92 -20.90
CA LEU A 133 2.21 -17.99 -20.18
C LEU A 133 0.94 -18.46 -20.89
N GLU A 134 0.08 -17.58 -21.37
CA GLU A 134 -1.12 -17.91 -22.15
C GLU A 134 -0.77 -18.67 -23.42
N MET A 135 0.27 -18.24 -24.15
CA MET A 135 0.76 -18.93 -25.35
C MET A 135 1.36 -20.32 -25.04
N SER A 136 1.77 -20.56 -23.79
CA SER A 136 2.21 -21.90 -23.33
C SER A 136 1.07 -22.75 -22.75
N GLY A 137 -0.19 -22.27 -22.83
CA GLY A 137 -1.38 -22.98 -22.41
C GLY A 137 -1.83 -22.73 -20.97
N SER A 138 -1.26 -21.73 -20.27
CA SER A 138 -1.74 -21.34 -18.94
C SER A 138 -3.13 -20.68 -19.03
N ILE A 139 -4.04 -21.06 -18.15
CA ILE A 139 -5.41 -20.55 -18.08
C ILE A 139 -5.52 -19.60 -16.88
N PHE A 140 -5.75 -18.33 -17.14
CA PHE A 140 -5.91 -17.31 -16.09
C PHE A 140 -7.37 -17.17 -15.66
N HIS A 141 -7.60 -16.98 -14.36
CA HIS A 141 -8.92 -16.79 -13.76
C HIS A 141 -9.15 -15.34 -13.32
N GLY A 142 -8.08 -14.58 -13.18
CA GLY A 142 -8.07 -13.19 -12.76
C GLY A 142 -7.26 -12.30 -13.69
N THR A 143 -7.16 -11.05 -13.27
CA THR A 143 -6.46 -10.01 -14.02
C THR A 143 -5.24 -9.47 -13.25
N SER A 144 -4.93 -10.06 -12.08
CA SER A 144 -3.82 -9.66 -11.21
C SER A 144 -2.48 -10.18 -11.74
N ASP A 145 -1.44 -9.37 -11.59
CA ASP A 145 -0.03 -9.75 -11.79
C ASP A 145 0.43 -10.83 -10.80
N THR A 146 -0.21 -10.93 -9.63
CA THR A 146 0.04 -12.00 -8.66
C THR A 146 -0.21 -13.40 -9.27
N GLU A 147 -1.20 -13.53 -10.16
CA GLU A 147 -1.47 -14.79 -10.86
C GLU A 147 -0.34 -15.13 -11.85
N VAL A 148 0.28 -14.11 -12.46
CA VAL A 148 1.48 -14.28 -13.30
C VAL A 148 2.64 -14.81 -12.45
N ILE A 149 2.89 -14.22 -11.28
CA ILE A 149 3.92 -14.69 -10.33
C ILE A 149 3.65 -16.16 -9.96
N ALA A 150 2.43 -16.50 -9.62
CA ALA A 150 2.04 -17.83 -9.18
C ALA A 150 2.27 -18.90 -10.28
N TYR A 151 1.97 -18.57 -11.53
CA TYR A 151 2.24 -19.48 -12.67
C TYR A 151 3.73 -19.62 -12.96
N LEU A 152 4.50 -18.53 -12.95
CA LEU A 152 5.95 -18.59 -13.13
C LEU A 152 6.61 -19.40 -12.03
N LEU A 153 6.22 -19.17 -10.77
CA LEU A 153 6.71 -19.94 -9.63
C LEU A 153 6.41 -21.43 -9.78
N THR A 154 5.21 -21.78 -10.27
CA THR A 154 4.83 -23.17 -10.54
C THR A 154 5.70 -23.78 -11.64
N GLN A 155 5.90 -23.08 -12.77
CA GLN A 155 6.78 -23.55 -13.85
C GLN A 155 8.21 -23.73 -13.37
N ASN A 156 8.77 -22.74 -12.66
CA ASN A 156 10.11 -22.81 -12.12
C ASN A 156 10.25 -23.94 -11.08
N ARG A 157 9.20 -24.21 -10.29
CA ARG A 157 9.19 -25.32 -9.32
C ARG A 157 9.27 -26.70 -9.99
N LEU A 158 8.76 -26.85 -11.20
CA LEU A 158 8.89 -28.09 -11.97
C LEU A 158 10.35 -28.31 -12.47
N LEU A 159 11.07 -27.22 -12.71
CA LEU A 159 12.43 -27.22 -13.26
C LEU A 159 13.53 -27.19 -12.20
N THR A 160 13.16 -27.01 -10.92
CA THR A 160 14.12 -26.87 -9.81
C THR A 160 13.92 -27.95 -8.75
N PRO A 161 15.01 -28.35 -8.02
CA PRO A 161 14.93 -29.37 -6.98
C PRO A 161 14.08 -28.95 -5.77
N ASN A 162 14.03 -27.67 -5.43
CA ASN A 162 13.31 -27.16 -4.27
C ASN A 162 12.58 -25.84 -4.57
N ILE A 163 11.75 -25.39 -3.64
CA ILE A 163 10.94 -24.18 -3.81
C ILE A 163 11.80 -22.92 -3.72
N GLU A 164 12.87 -22.91 -2.94
CA GLU A 164 13.75 -21.77 -2.76
C GLU A 164 14.43 -21.39 -4.08
N MET A 165 14.93 -22.38 -4.82
CA MET A 165 15.50 -22.16 -6.15
C MET A 165 14.41 -21.75 -7.17
N ALA A 166 13.17 -22.21 -6.99
CA ALA A 166 12.07 -21.76 -7.84
C ALA A 166 11.74 -20.29 -7.59
N VAL A 167 11.74 -19.84 -6.32
CA VAL A 167 11.56 -18.42 -5.98
C VAL A 167 12.70 -17.59 -6.55
N SER A 168 13.95 -17.99 -6.31
CA SER A 168 15.15 -17.30 -6.84
C SER A 168 15.05 -17.14 -8.37
N ARG A 169 14.75 -18.22 -9.08
CA ARG A 169 14.59 -18.17 -10.55
C ARG A 169 13.39 -17.35 -11.01
N THR A 170 12.32 -17.28 -10.20
CA THR A 170 11.17 -16.43 -10.51
C THR A 170 11.56 -14.96 -10.36
N MET A 171 12.40 -14.61 -9.39
CA MET A 171 12.94 -13.27 -9.23
C MET A 171 13.81 -12.81 -10.40
N ASP A 172 14.46 -13.74 -11.13
CA ASP A 172 15.17 -13.42 -12.39
C ASP A 172 14.23 -13.03 -13.54
N ASP A 173 12.97 -13.54 -13.51
CA ASP A 173 12.01 -13.33 -14.59
C ASP A 173 11.13 -12.09 -14.39
N ILE A 174 10.83 -11.71 -13.14
CA ILE A 174 9.89 -10.63 -12.81
C ILE A 174 10.59 -9.30 -12.58
N GLU A 175 9.99 -8.23 -13.10
CA GLU A 175 10.50 -6.86 -13.00
C GLU A 175 9.45 -5.94 -12.36
N GLY A 176 9.86 -5.07 -11.44
CA GLY A 176 8.99 -4.11 -10.75
C GLY A 176 9.05 -4.23 -9.24
N ALA A 177 8.00 -3.80 -8.58
CA ALA A 177 7.89 -3.83 -7.13
C ALA A 177 7.20 -5.10 -6.65
N TYR A 178 7.82 -5.80 -5.69
CA TYR A 178 7.16 -6.94 -5.04
C TYR A 178 7.71 -7.24 -3.65
N SER A 179 6.78 -7.40 -2.70
CA SER A 179 7.00 -8.08 -1.44
C SER A 179 6.09 -9.30 -1.42
N LEU A 180 6.70 -10.49 -1.37
CA LEU A 180 6.01 -11.76 -1.48
C LEU A 180 6.02 -12.49 -0.14
N VAL A 181 4.88 -13.10 0.21
CA VAL A 181 4.81 -14.14 1.23
C VAL A 181 4.22 -15.39 0.60
N ILE A 182 5.01 -16.48 0.62
CA ILE A 182 4.66 -17.74 -0.04
C ILE A 182 4.64 -18.83 1.02
N MET A 183 3.51 -19.51 1.15
CA MET A 183 3.36 -20.66 2.04
C MET A 183 3.26 -21.94 1.22
N THR A 184 4.07 -22.93 1.57
CA THR A 184 4.01 -24.30 1.04
C THR A 184 3.55 -25.29 2.12
N HIS A 185 3.57 -26.58 1.84
CA HIS A 185 3.23 -27.59 2.84
C HIS A 185 4.23 -27.67 4.02
N THR A 186 5.47 -27.16 3.87
CA THR A 186 6.53 -27.25 4.93
C THR A 186 7.27 -25.96 5.19
N LYS A 187 7.08 -24.91 4.38
CA LYS A 187 7.89 -23.68 4.47
C LYS A 187 7.04 -22.46 4.31
N LEU A 188 7.39 -21.43 5.08
CA LEU A 188 6.95 -20.06 4.88
C LEU A 188 8.13 -19.26 4.35
N ILE A 189 7.93 -18.56 3.24
CA ILE A 189 8.99 -17.85 2.50
C ILE A 189 8.56 -16.40 2.33
N ALA A 190 9.47 -15.48 2.61
CA ALA A 190 9.35 -14.07 2.29
C ALA A 190 10.39 -13.72 1.23
N ALA A 191 10.02 -12.94 0.22
CA ALA A 191 10.96 -12.43 -0.79
C ALA A 191 10.64 -10.97 -1.10
N ARG A 192 11.69 -10.16 -1.25
CA ARG A 192 11.58 -8.72 -1.55
C ARG A 192 12.32 -8.39 -2.84
N ASP A 193 11.77 -7.50 -3.65
CA ASP A 193 12.41 -7.07 -4.89
C ASP A 193 13.82 -6.48 -4.65
N PRO A 194 14.72 -6.51 -5.65
CA PRO A 194 16.10 -6.04 -5.50
C PRO A 194 16.25 -4.54 -5.22
N ASN A 195 15.24 -3.71 -5.55
CA ASN A 195 15.21 -2.30 -5.19
C ASN A 195 14.64 -2.07 -3.78
N GLY A 196 13.84 -3.02 -3.25
CA GLY A 196 13.17 -2.90 -1.97
C GLY A 196 12.04 -1.86 -1.97
N PHE A 197 11.29 -1.75 -3.08
CA PHE A 197 10.24 -0.74 -3.23
C PHE A 197 9.21 -0.79 -2.10
N ARG A 198 8.76 -2.00 -1.74
CA ARG A 198 7.74 -2.19 -0.70
C ARG A 198 8.37 -2.72 0.58
N PRO A 199 7.88 -2.27 1.75
CA PRO A 199 8.39 -2.76 3.01
C PRO A 199 8.01 -4.23 3.24
N LEU A 200 8.90 -4.95 3.90
CA LEU A 200 8.68 -6.31 4.39
C LEU A 200 9.62 -6.55 5.56
N CYS A 201 9.07 -6.97 6.71
CA CYS A 201 9.84 -7.14 7.93
C CYS A 201 9.68 -8.55 8.53
N ILE A 202 10.60 -8.90 9.43
CA ILE A 202 10.69 -10.17 10.12
C ILE A 202 10.42 -9.94 11.61
N GLY A 203 9.53 -10.74 12.19
CA GLY A 203 9.28 -10.83 13.62
C GLY A 203 9.58 -12.23 14.15
N GLU A 204 10.06 -12.28 15.40
CA GLU A 204 10.23 -13.51 16.16
C GLU A 204 9.07 -13.68 17.13
N LEU A 205 8.44 -14.85 17.12
CA LEU A 205 7.36 -15.17 18.04
C LEU A 205 7.89 -15.34 19.48
N PRO A 206 7.04 -15.14 20.50
CA PRO A 206 7.43 -15.34 21.88
C PRO A 206 8.12 -16.69 22.10
N ASP A 207 9.10 -16.71 23.01
CA ASP A 207 9.86 -17.91 23.39
C ASP A 207 10.62 -18.59 22.22
N GLY A 208 10.83 -17.87 21.11
CA GLY A 208 11.46 -18.41 19.92
C GLY A 208 10.66 -19.54 19.26
N SER A 209 9.34 -19.56 19.48
CA SER A 209 8.44 -20.59 18.95
C SER A 209 8.34 -20.57 17.43
N GLY A 210 8.65 -19.44 16.78
CA GLY A 210 8.55 -19.29 15.33
C GLY A 210 8.83 -17.90 14.81
N TRP A 211 8.34 -17.62 13.61
CA TRP A 211 8.63 -16.42 12.85
C TRP A 211 7.38 -15.86 12.19
N ALA A 212 7.34 -14.54 12.03
CA ALA A 212 6.32 -13.84 11.26
C ALA A 212 6.96 -12.93 10.21
N PHE A 213 6.30 -12.76 9.08
CA PHE A 213 6.62 -11.81 8.02
C PHE A 213 5.46 -10.86 7.82
N ALA A 214 5.72 -9.57 7.71
CA ALA A 214 4.66 -8.56 7.56
C ALA A 214 5.12 -7.40 6.69
N SER A 215 4.19 -6.76 6.01
CA SER A 215 4.46 -5.49 5.31
C SER A 215 4.90 -4.40 6.28
N GLU A 216 4.35 -4.37 7.51
CA GLU A 216 4.68 -3.36 8.52
C GLU A 216 4.83 -3.99 9.91
N SER A 217 5.68 -3.37 10.75
CA SER A 217 5.93 -3.82 12.12
C SER A 217 4.70 -3.76 13.01
N CYS A 218 3.75 -2.87 12.76
CA CYS A 218 2.49 -2.80 13.50
C CYS A 218 1.67 -4.12 13.44
N ALA A 219 1.83 -4.93 12.39
CA ALA A 219 1.20 -6.23 12.31
C ALA A 219 1.93 -7.28 13.17
N LEU A 220 3.25 -7.14 13.36
CA LEU A 220 4.02 -7.94 14.30
C LEU A 220 3.60 -7.67 15.73
N ASP A 221 3.45 -6.39 16.08
CA ASP A 221 2.97 -5.95 17.41
C ASP A 221 1.58 -6.52 17.71
N ALA A 222 0.68 -6.54 16.71
CA ALA A 222 -0.69 -7.06 16.86
C ALA A 222 -0.73 -8.57 17.20
N VAL A 223 0.32 -9.33 16.88
CA VAL A 223 0.43 -10.76 17.20
C VAL A 223 1.44 -11.04 18.32
N GLY A 224 2.00 -10.00 18.93
CA GLY A 224 3.00 -10.12 20.00
C GLY A 224 4.37 -10.63 19.53
N ALA A 225 4.67 -10.52 18.23
CA ALA A 225 5.97 -10.88 17.69
C ALA A 225 6.96 -9.73 17.86
N ARG A 226 8.16 -10.02 18.30
CA ARG A 226 9.23 -9.03 18.43
C ARG A 226 9.81 -8.71 17.06
N PHE A 227 9.82 -7.44 16.65
CA PHE A 227 10.51 -7.00 15.44
C PHE A 227 12.01 -7.37 15.49
N VAL A 228 12.51 -8.00 14.44
CA VAL A 228 13.91 -8.40 14.30
C VAL A 228 14.65 -7.46 13.36
N ARG A 229 14.18 -7.35 12.12
CA ARG A 229 14.70 -6.48 11.07
C ARG A 229 13.79 -6.45 9.85
N ASP A 230 14.07 -5.55 8.93
CA ASP A 230 13.52 -5.60 7.59
C ASP A 230 14.14 -6.74 6.76
N VAL A 231 13.38 -7.28 5.80
CA VAL A 231 13.90 -8.15 4.75
C VAL A 231 14.71 -7.27 3.80
N ARG A 232 15.95 -7.62 3.54
CA ARG A 232 16.82 -6.83 2.65
C ARG A 232 16.32 -6.87 1.21
N PRO A 233 16.55 -5.80 0.43
CA PRO A 233 16.29 -5.83 -1.01
C PRO A 233 16.99 -7.01 -1.69
N GLY A 234 16.23 -7.78 -2.48
CA GLY A 234 16.72 -8.99 -3.14
C GLY A 234 16.83 -10.24 -2.26
N GLU A 235 16.50 -10.15 -0.97
CA GLU A 235 16.60 -11.28 -0.05
C GLU A 235 15.38 -12.21 -0.15
N ILE A 236 15.66 -13.52 -0.07
CA ILE A 236 14.66 -14.57 0.15
C ILE A 236 14.90 -15.14 1.55
N VAL A 237 13.90 -15.03 2.42
CA VAL A 237 13.94 -15.53 3.80
C VAL A 237 13.04 -16.73 3.92
N ILE A 238 13.54 -17.82 4.49
CA ILE A 238 12.82 -19.08 4.63
C ILE A 238 12.69 -19.42 6.11
N ALA A 239 11.47 -19.63 6.58
CA ALA A 239 11.16 -20.18 7.89
C ALA A 239 10.61 -21.59 7.74
N ASP A 240 11.26 -22.57 8.38
CA ASP A 240 10.86 -23.97 8.43
C ASP A 240 11.25 -24.62 9.77
N HIS A 241 11.14 -25.94 9.86
CA HIS A 241 11.49 -26.70 11.08
C HIS A 241 12.95 -26.55 11.51
N ASN A 242 13.86 -26.18 10.59
CA ASN A 242 15.27 -25.93 10.89
C ASN A 242 15.53 -24.50 11.39
N GLY A 243 14.51 -23.64 11.40
CA GLY A 243 14.60 -22.24 11.78
C GLY A 243 14.53 -21.27 10.61
N LEU A 244 15.14 -20.10 10.78
CA LEU A 244 15.19 -19.04 9.79
C LEU A 244 16.52 -19.07 9.03
N ARG A 245 16.46 -18.95 7.69
CA ARG A 245 17.65 -18.80 6.84
C ARG A 245 17.36 -17.88 5.67
N SER A 246 18.42 -17.32 5.09
CA SER A 246 18.35 -16.38 3.97
C SER A 246 19.11 -16.90 2.75
N ILE A 247 18.63 -16.50 1.55
CA ILE A 247 19.32 -16.57 0.27
C ILE A 247 19.50 -15.14 -0.21
N GLU A 248 20.71 -14.76 -0.60
CA GLU A 248 21.11 -13.38 -0.85
C GLU A 248 21.58 -13.15 -2.28
N ASP A 249 21.33 -14.11 -3.18
CA ASP A 249 21.83 -14.09 -4.57
C ASP A 249 21.38 -12.85 -5.37
N HIS A 250 20.23 -12.27 -5.01
CA HIS A 250 19.70 -11.05 -5.62
C HIS A 250 19.98 -9.78 -4.82
N CYS A 251 20.59 -9.90 -3.64
CA CYS A 251 20.96 -8.74 -2.84
C CYS A 251 22.03 -7.91 -3.56
N SER A 252 21.90 -6.59 -3.49
CA SER A 252 22.85 -5.64 -4.10
C SER A 252 22.97 -5.73 -5.65
N THR A 253 22.04 -6.39 -6.33
CA THR A 253 21.96 -6.40 -7.79
C THR A 253 21.34 -5.12 -8.36
N ALA A 254 20.63 -4.36 -7.53
CA ALA A 254 20.07 -3.04 -7.85
C ALA A 254 20.29 -2.07 -6.68
N PRO A 255 20.20 -0.75 -6.91
CA PRO A 255 20.21 0.24 -5.84
C PRO A 255 19.01 0.05 -4.92
N HIS A 256 19.21 0.19 -3.60
CA HIS A 256 18.11 0.23 -2.65
C HIS A 256 17.34 1.55 -2.82
N THR A 257 16.12 1.50 -3.32
CA THR A 257 15.27 2.65 -3.66
C THR A 257 13.83 2.41 -3.23
N MET A 258 13.58 2.50 -1.93
CA MET A 258 12.24 2.31 -1.36
C MET A 258 11.27 3.41 -1.83
N CYS A 259 10.00 3.11 -1.96
CA CYS A 259 8.98 4.11 -2.23
C CYS A 259 8.89 5.10 -1.05
N VAL A 260 9.20 6.37 -1.30
CA VAL A 260 9.15 7.40 -0.25
C VAL A 260 7.74 7.65 0.27
N PHE A 261 6.73 7.32 -0.54
CA PHE A 261 5.33 7.51 -0.19
C PHE A 261 4.84 6.58 0.94
N GLU A 262 5.61 5.53 1.24
CA GLU A 262 5.40 4.72 2.45
C GLU A 262 5.51 5.59 3.71
N TYR A 263 6.48 6.50 3.79
CA TYR A 263 6.59 7.44 4.91
C TYR A 263 5.55 8.56 4.85
N ILE A 264 5.28 9.09 3.66
CA ILE A 264 4.38 10.25 3.50
C ILE A 264 2.94 9.86 3.84
N TYR A 265 2.47 8.70 3.35
CA TYR A 265 1.05 8.38 3.42
C TYR A 265 0.72 6.96 3.88
N PHE A 266 1.31 5.88 3.25
CA PHE A 266 0.76 4.54 3.38
C PHE A 266 0.93 3.92 4.76
N ALA A 267 2.15 3.92 5.30
CA ALA A 267 2.43 3.21 6.54
C ALA A 267 1.79 3.88 7.76
N ARG A 268 1.47 3.08 8.75
CA ARG A 268 0.99 3.61 10.04
C ARG A 268 2.11 4.36 10.75
N PRO A 269 1.78 5.43 11.49
CA PRO A 269 2.79 6.24 12.19
C PRO A 269 3.65 5.45 13.19
N ASP A 270 3.10 4.40 13.80
CA ASP A 270 3.77 3.54 14.78
C ASP A 270 4.66 2.44 14.14
N SER A 271 4.64 2.31 12.81
CA SER A 271 5.48 1.34 12.10
C SER A 271 6.94 1.81 12.00
N ILE A 272 7.86 0.82 12.07
CA ILE A 272 9.29 1.02 11.80
C ILE A 272 9.59 0.41 10.43
N ILE A 273 10.17 1.21 9.54
CA ILE A 273 10.59 0.80 8.20
C ILE A 273 12.02 1.27 8.00
N GLU A 274 12.91 0.39 7.54
CA GLU A 274 14.34 0.69 7.31
C GLU A 274 15.00 1.44 8.49
N GLY A 275 14.63 1.05 9.71
CA GLY A 275 15.17 1.60 10.93
C GLY A 275 14.61 2.97 11.35
N THR A 276 13.69 3.56 10.61
CA THR A 276 13.06 4.85 10.93
C THR A 276 11.58 4.65 11.29
N CYS A 277 11.14 5.26 12.39
CA CYS A 277 9.73 5.33 12.74
C CYS A 277 9.00 6.27 11.77
N VAL A 278 7.86 5.84 11.22
CA VAL A 278 7.08 6.63 10.26
C VAL A 278 6.63 7.97 10.87
N HIS A 279 6.25 7.97 12.14
CA HIS A 279 5.93 9.20 12.89
C HIS A 279 7.09 10.21 12.86
N GLU A 280 8.33 9.75 13.12
CA GLU A 280 9.52 10.62 13.09
C GLU A 280 9.78 11.20 11.70
N ALA A 281 9.63 10.39 10.66
CA ALA A 281 9.78 10.85 9.27
C ALA A 281 8.73 11.92 8.91
N ARG A 282 7.48 11.77 9.35
CA ARG A 282 6.43 12.77 9.13
C ARG A 282 6.63 14.03 9.94
N LEU A 283 7.11 13.93 11.19
CA LEU A 283 7.55 15.12 11.96
C LEU A 283 8.64 15.88 11.20
N GLN A 284 9.61 15.16 10.65
CA GLN A 284 10.71 15.78 9.88
C GLN A 284 10.20 16.47 8.60
N ALA A 285 9.23 15.87 7.89
CA ALA A 285 8.57 16.53 6.75
C ALA A 285 7.95 17.87 7.15
N GLY A 286 7.26 17.91 8.29
CA GLY A 286 6.67 19.13 8.81
C GLY A 286 7.70 20.21 9.16
N ARG A 287 8.83 19.81 9.76
CA ARG A 287 9.95 20.76 10.05
C ARG A 287 10.51 21.35 8.77
N PHE A 288 10.80 20.54 7.78
CA PHE A 288 11.29 21.03 6.49
C PHE A 288 10.28 21.94 5.79
N LEU A 289 8.98 21.64 5.85
CA LEU A 289 7.94 22.52 5.32
C LEU A 289 7.92 23.90 6.00
N ALA A 290 8.14 23.96 7.32
CA ALA A 290 8.21 25.22 8.04
C ALA A 290 9.44 26.05 7.63
N GLN A 291 10.56 25.38 7.35
CA GLN A 291 11.79 26.03 6.88
C GLN A 291 11.66 26.54 5.43
N GLU A 292 11.07 25.73 4.52
CA GLU A 292 10.91 26.08 3.10
C GLU A 292 9.81 27.15 2.89
N HIS A 293 8.74 27.09 3.67
CA HIS A 293 7.55 27.91 3.47
C HIS A 293 7.08 28.58 4.77
N PRO A 294 7.91 29.43 5.37
CA PRO A 294 7.54 30.16 6.58
C PRO A 294 6.33 31.06 6.32
N VAL A 295 5.49 31.22 7.31
CA VAL A 295 4.28 32.05 7.24
C VAL A 295 3.87 32.55 8.63
N GLU A 296 3.29 33.73 8.68
CA GLU A 296 2.66 34.24 9.90
C GLU A 296 1.23 33.70 10.01
N ALA A 297 0.97 32.92 11.04
CA ALA A 297 -0.33 32.35 11.30
C ALA A 297 -0.61 32.17 12.80
N ASP A 298 -1.85 31.89 13.16
CA ASP A 298 -2.30 31.82 14.55
C ASP A 298 -2.43 30.37 15.05
N VAL A 299 -2.53 29.39 14.13
CA VAL A 299 -2.66 27.98 14.45
C VAL A 299 -2.23 27.08 13.29
N VAL A 300 -1.54 25.98 13.61
CA VAL A 300 -1.23 24.90 12.69
C VAL A 300 -2.21 23.75 12.95
N ILE A 301 -2.79 23.19 11.89
CA ILE A 301 -3.68 22.02 11.95
C ILE A 301 -3.27 21.01 10.88
N GLY A 302 -3.55 19.73 11.10
CA GLY A 302 -3.32 18.67 10.11
C GLY A 302 -4.63 18.16 9.48
N ALA A 303 -4.57 17.80 8.23
CA ALA A 303 -5.62 17.02 7.58
C ALA A 303 -5.57 15.58 8.10
N PRO A 304 -6.67 15.04 8.66
CA PRO A 304 -6.68 13.69 9.21
C PRO A 304 -6.70 12.61 8.10
N ASP A 305 -5.95 11.50 8.22
CA ASP A 305 -5.10 11.13 9.36
C ASP A 305 -3.60 11.43 9.07
N SER A 306 -3.17 11.43 7.81
CA SER A 306 -1.77 11.48 7.34
C SER A 306 -1.06 12.83 7.59
N GLY A 307 -1.79 13.93 7.52
CA GLY A 307 -1.23 15.26 7.75
C GLY A 307 -1.00 15.63 9.22
N LEU A 308 -1.44 14.82 10.20
CA LEU A 308 -1.39 15.19 11.61
C LEU A 308 0.04 15.29 12.14
N ASP A 309 0.88 14.30 11.84
CA ASP A 309 2.28 14.26 12.33
C ASP A 309 3.11 15.36 11.67
N ALA A 310 2.94 15.58 10.36
CA ALA A 310 3.62 16.67 9.65
C ALA A 310 3.18 18.05 10.18
N ALA A 311 1.90 18.24 10.51
CA ALA A 311 1.42 19.46 11.14
C ALA A 311 2.05 19.69 12.53
N LEU A 312 2.22 18.62 13.31
CA LEU A 312 2.91 18.72 14.60
C LEU A 312 4.39 19.13 14.40
N GLY A 313 5.09 18.53 13.42
CA GLY A 313 6.46 18.90 13.08
C GLY A 313 6.59 20.36 12.61
N PHE A 314 5.66 20.82 11.77
CA PHE A 314 5.58 22.21 11.33
C PHE A 314 5.39 23.17 12.51
N ALA A 315 4.48 22.86 13.43
CA ALA A 315 4.22 23.67 14.62
C ALA A 315 5.44 23.76 15.54
N GLN A 316 6.14 22.62 15.75
CA GLN A 316 7.36 22.57 16.57
C GLN A 316 8.48 23.47 15.99
N GLU A 317 8.67 23.46 14.68
CA GLU A 317 9.73 24.21 14.01
C GLU A 317 9.39 25.70 13.89
N SER A 318 8.15 26.02 13.50
CA SER A 318 7.71 27.41 13.30
C SER A 318 7.41 28.17 14.60
N GLY A 319 7.18 27.45 15.72
CA GLY A 319 6.71 28.04 16.98
C GLY A 319 5.23 28.45 16.97
N ILE A 320 4.49 28.21 15.87
CA ILE A 320 3.05 28.47 15.78
C ILE A 320 2.30 27.38 16.56
N PRO A 321 1.31 27.69 17.40
CA PRO A 321 0.60 26.72 18.20
C PRO A 321 -0.08 25.63 17.33
N TYR A 322 0.06 24.36 17.71
CA TYR A 322 -0.70 23.26 17.12
C TYR A 322 -2.12 23.23 17.67
N GLY A 323 -3.11 22.95 16.81
CA GLY A 323 -4.50 22.79 17.19
C GLY A 323 -5.19 21.64 16.46
N VAL A 324 -6.26 21.10 17.04
CA VAL A 324 -7.13 20.12 16.36
C VAL A 324 -8.17 20.91 15.56
N GLY A 325 -7.97 20.99 14.24
CA GLY A 325 -8.83 21.76 13.33
C GLY A 325 -9.98 20.94 12.73
N PHE A 326 -9.84 19.60 12.71
CA PHE A 326 -10.84 18.70 12.15
C PHE A 326 -11.17 17.55 13.08
N ILE A 327 -12.39 17.04 12.95
CA ILE A 327 -12.81 15.77 13.50
C ILE A 327 -13.27 14.84 12.36
N LYS A 328 -12.69 13.64 12.30
CA LYS A 328 -13.08 12.59 11.37
C LYS A 328 -14.04 11.63 12.06
N ASN A 329 -15.19 11.41 11.44
CA ASN A 329 -16.14 10.41 11.96
C ASN A 329 -15.62 8.99 11.66
N LYS A 330 -15.16 8.29 12.70
CA LYS A 330 -14.58 6.93 12.60
C LYS A 330 -15.61 5.86 12.28
N TYR A 331 -16.90 6.15 12.43
CA TYR A 331 -17.99 5.19 12.16
C TYR A 331 -18.48 5.21 10.71
N VAL A 332 -18.03 6.18 9.92
CA VAL A 332 -18.37 6.25 8.48
C VAL A 332 -17.29 5.55 7.68
N GLY A 333 -17.56 4.31 7.28
CA GLY A 333 -16.68 3.54 6.39
C GLY A 333 -16.64 4.13 4.96
N ARG A 334 -15.68 3.67 4.13
CA ARG A 334 -15.56 4.06 2.72
C ARG A 334 -16.69 3.51 1.84
N THR A 335 -17.46 2.56 2.32
CA THR A 335 -18.58 1.90 1.61
C THR A 335 -19.85 2.75 1.45
N PHE A 336 -19.90 3.98 1.96
CA PHE A 336 -21.03 4.88 1.72
C PHE A 336 -20.96 5.50 0.30
N ILE A 337 -21.06 4.64 -0.72
CA ILE A 337 -21.19 5.07 -2.13
C ILE A 337 -22.68 5.20 -2.42
N GLN A 338 -23.18 6.43 -2.50
CA GLN A 338 -24.56 6.72 -2.93
C GLN A 338 -24.57 7.39 -4.31
N GLY A 339 -25.57 7.04 -5.11
CA GLY A 339 -25.60 7.26 -6.56
C GLY A 339 -25.81 8.69 -7.07
N SER A 340 -26.07 9.72 -6.22
CA SER A 340 -26.30 11.09 -6.68
C SER A 340 -25.28 12.08 -6.13
N GLN A 341 -25.04 13.18 -6.86
CA GLN A 341 -24.07 14.22 -6.47
C GLN A 341 -24.45 14.89 -5.13
N ALA A 342 -25.73 15.16 -4.89
CA ALA A 342 -26.22 15.71 -3.63
C ALA A 342 -26.03 14.75 -2.44
N GLN A 343 -26.15 13.45 -2.67
CA GLN A 343 -25.88 12.42 -1.66
C GLN A 343 -24.39 12.26 -1.37
N ARG A 344 -23.51 12.46 -2.36
CA ARG A 344 -22.06 12.48 -2.19
C ARG A 344 -21.61 13.67 -1.34
N GLU A 345 -22.18 14.86 -1.57
CA GLU A 345 -21.91 16.07 -0.78
C GLU A 345 -22.37 15.92 0.67
N SER A 346 -23.52 15.29 0.91
CA SER A 346 -24.02 14.98 2.25
C SER A 346 -23.13 13.96 2.99
N SER A 347 -22.71 12.88 2.31
CA SER A 347 -21.89 11.80 2.90
C SER A 347 -20.55 12.31 3.39
N VAL A 348 -19.99 13.33 2.76
CA VAL A 348 -18.68 13.84 3.15
C VAL A 348 -18.79 14.86 4.29
N ARG A 349 -19.90 15.59 4.42
CA ARG A 349 -20.15 16.41 5.64
C ARG A 349 -20.24 15.53 6.88
N ILE A 350 -20.73 14.29 6.74
CA ILE A 350 -20.77 13.32 7.83
C ILE A 350 -19.36 12.78 8.18
N LYS A 351 -18.43 12.79 7.22
CA LYS A 351 -17.09 12.18 7.37
C LYS A 351 -16.04 13.08 7.99
N LEU A 352 -16.04 14.37 7.63
CA LEU A 352 -15.03 15.34 8.08
C LEU A 352 -15.71 16.68 8.43
N ASN A 353 -15.50 17.17 9.65
CA ASN A 353 -16.02 18.44 10.09
C ASN A 353 -14.90 19.32 10.65
N ALA A 354 -14.91 20.60 10.31
CA ALA A 354 -14.01 21.59 10.91
C ALA A 354 -14.48 22.01 12.31
N ILE A 355 -13.54 22.22 13.22
CA ILE A 355 -13.80 22.67 14.59
C ILE A 355 -13.73 24.19 14.62
N SER A 356 -14.89 24.84 14.58
CA SER A 356 -14.99 26.31 14.52
C SER A 356 -14.27 27.03 15.67
N SER A 357 -14.31 26.51 16.90
CA SER A 357 -13.61 27.10 18.04
C SER A 357 -12.09 27.15 17.87
N THR A 358 -11.53 26.25 17.05
CA THR A 358 -10.09 26.24 16.76
C THR A 358 -9.73 27.24 15.67
N VAL A 359 -10.58 27.42 14.63
CA VAL A 359 -10.20 28.10 13.39
C VAL A 359 -10.86 29.45 13.16
N LYS A 360 -11.98 29.75 13.83
CA LYS A 360 -12.76 30.97 13.60
C LYS A 360 -11.96 32.23 13.87
N GLY A 361 -11.90 33.13 12.87
CA GLY A 361 -11.19 34.40 12.92
C GLY A 361 -9.66 34.29 12.91
N LYS A 362 -9.11 33.07 12.69
CA LYS A 362 -7.67 32.82 12.71
C LYS A 362 -7.09 32.63 11.31
N ARG A 363 -5.82 32.95 11.15
CA ARG A 363 -4.96 32.56 10.06
C ARG A 363 -4.49 31.13 10.35
N VAL A 364 -4.83 30.21 9.48
CA VAL A 364 -4.64 28.76 9.69
C VAL A 364 -3.57 28.22 8.74
N VAL A 365 -2.56 27.52 9.26
CA VAL A 365 -1.72 26.63 8.46
C VAL A 365 -2.38 25.27 8.44
N LEU A 366 -2.82 24.82 7.25
CA LEU A 366 -3.31 23.46 7.02
C LEU A 366 -2.18 22.63 6.40
N VAL A 367 -1.76 21.57 7.10
CA VAL A 367 -0.77 20.63 6.57
C VAL A 367 -1.48 19.35 6.12
N ASP A 368 -1.15 18.90 4.90
CA ASP A 368 -1.69 17.68 4.29
C ASP A 368 -0.56 16.86 3.66
N ASP A 369 -0.83 15.61 3.27
CA ASP A 369 0.19 14.74 2.68
C ASP A 369 0.47 15.05 1.20
N SER A 370 -0.57 15.27 0.39
CA SER A 370 -0.44 15.36 -1.06
C SER A 370 -1.64 16.02 -1.74
N ILE A 371 -1.43 16.51 -2.97
CA ILE A 371 -2.50 16.93 -3.89
C ILE A 371 -2.36 16.11 -5.18
N VAL A 372 -3.41 15.35 -5.54
CA VAL A 372 -3.45 14.59 -6.80
C VAL A 372 -4.34 15.30 -7.82
N ARG A 373 -5.65 15.37 -7.57
CA ARG A 373 -6.64 16.03 -8.45
C ARG A 373 -7.12 17.39 -7.93
N GLY A 374 -6.84 17.73 -6.69
CA GLY A 374 -7.16 18.99 -6.05
C GLY A 374 -8.59 19.14 -5.51
N THR A 375 -9.51 18.26 -5.87
CA THR A 375 -10.94 18.33 -5.47
C THR A 375 -11.14 18.14 -3.97
N THR A 376 -10.44 17.17 -3.35
CA THR A 376 -10.45 16.95 -1.90
C THR A 376 -9.85 18.15 -1.16
N SER A 377 -8.72 18.68 -1.66
CA SER A 377 -8.04 19.85 -1.10
C SER A 377 -8.92 21.09 -1.10
N ALA A 378 -9.53 21.43 -2.25
CA ALA A 378 -10.45 22.56 -2.39
C ALA A 378 -11.64 22.46 -1.41
N ARG A 379 -12.12 21.24 -1.17
CA ARG A 379 -13.19 20.99 -0.25
C ARG A 379 -12.76 21.14 1.21
N THR A 380 -11.60 20.61 1.61
CA THR A 380 -11.05 20.73 2.96
C THR A 380 -10.85 22.21 3.31
N ILE A 381 -10.30 23.00 2.38
CA ILE A 381 -10.12 24.44 2.52
C ILE A 381 -11.48 25.16 2.66
N ARG A 382 -12.47 24.79 1.83
CA ARG A 382 -13.82 25.37 1.94
C ARG A 382 -14.45 25.10 3.31
N LEU A 383 -14.30 23.92 3.89
CA LEU A 383 -14.79 23.59 5.24
C LEU A 383 -14.19 24.52 6.30
N LEU A 384 -12.90 24.85 6.20
CA LEU A 384 -12.25 25.81 7.11
C LEU A 384 -12.79 27.23 6.94
N ARG A 385 -13.02 27.67 5.68
CA ARG A 385 -13.63 28.96 5.39
C ARG A 385 -15.06 29.06 5.93
N GLU A 386 -15.88 28.01 5.72
CA GLU A 386 -17.24 27.92 6.27
C GLU A 386 -17.24 27.93 7.81
N ALA A 387 -16.21 27.36 8.45
CA ALA A 387 -16.00 27.38 9.90
C ALA A 387 -15.49 28.75 10.43
N GLY A 388 -15.15 29.69 9.52
CA GLY A 388 -14.80 31.08 9.83
C GLY A 388 -13.29 31.36 9.88
N ALA A 389 -12.44 30.52 9.29
CA ALA A 389 -11.01 30.84 9.14
C ALA A 389 -10.83 32.13 8.30
N SER A 390 -9.97 33.05 8.77
CA SER A 390 -9.69 34.30 8.05
C SER A 390 -8.75 34.10 6.88
N GLU A 391 -7.72 33.25 7.09
CA GLU A 391 -6.76 32.83 6.06
C GLU A 391 -6.49 31.34 6.19
N VAL A 392 -6.15 30.68 5.05
CA VAL A 392 -5.76 29.27 4.97
C VAL A 392 -4.48 29.16 4.17
N HIS A 393 -3.37 28.89 4.83
CA HIS A 393 -2.06 28.63 4.25
C HIS A 393 -1.87 27.11 4.11
N TYR A 394 -1.86 26.59 2.88
CA TYR A 394 -1.83 25.17 2.64
C TYR A 394 -0.40 24.66 2.43
N ARG A 395 -0.01 23.61 3.15
CA ARG A 395 1.33 23.04 3.14
C ARG A 395 1.25 21.54 2.90
N ILE A 396 1.99 21.06 1.89
CA ILE A 396 1.93 19.68 1.41
C ILE A 396 3.26 18.99 1.70
N SER A 397 3.23 17.89 2.46
CA SER A 397 4.42 17.17 2.89
C SER A 397 5.01 16.24 1.81
N ALA A 398 4.57 16.39 0.57
CA ALA A 398 5.15 15.77 -0.62
C ALA A 398 5.44 16.81 -1.70
N PRO A 399 6.32 16.52 -2.68
CA PRO A 399 6.42 17.27 -3.92
C PRO A 399 5.16 17.12 -4.78
N PRO A 400 4.95 17.98 -5.80
CA PRO A 400 3.83 17.82 -6.74
C PRO A 400 3.92 16.50 -7.53
N PHE A 401 2.80 15.79 -7.67
CA PHE A 401 2.72 14.64 -8.57
C PHE A 401 2.59 15.11 -10.01
N VAL A 402 3.58 14.76 -10.84
CA VAL A 402 3.62 15.13 -12.26
C VAL A 402 3.71 13.91 -13.20
N HIS A 403 3.94 12.71 -12.64
CA HIS A 403 4.00 11.46 -13.37
C HIS A 403 3.23 10.33 -12.65
N PRO A 404 2.72 9.33 -13.40
CA PRO A 404 2.05 8.16 -12.81
C PRO A 404 3.02 7.27 -12.03
N CYS A 405 2.50 6.37 -11.21
CA CYS A 405 3.28 5.34 -10.54
C CYS A 405 3.12 3.99 -11.25
N TYR A 406 4.23 3.25 -11.42
CA TYR A 406 4.23 1.92 -12.03
C TYR A 406 4.52 0.79 -11.02
N PHE A 407 4.75 1.13 -9.75
CA PHE A 407 5.23 0.19 -8.72
C PHE A 407 4.21 -0.10 -7.62
N GLY A 408 2.92 0.18 -7.88
CA GLY A 408 1.83 -0.24 -7.03
C GLY A 408 1.06 0.88 -6.33
N THR A 409 1.46 2.16 -6.44
CA THR A 409 0.63 3.28 -5.98
C THR A 409 -0.37 3.66 -7.06
N ASP A 410 -1.65 3.81 -6.70
CA ASP A 410 -2.70 4.23 -7.65
C ASP A 410 -2.62 5.74 -7.91
N ILE A 411 -1.57 6.16 -8.60
CA ILE A 411 -1.43 7.51 -9.14
C ILE A 411 -1.87 7.46 -10.60
N PRO A 412 -2.95 8.20 -10.94
CA PRO A 412 -3.60 8.12 -12.25
C PRO A 412 -2.69 8.61 -13.38
N ASP A 413 -3.17 8.49 -14.62
CA ASP A 413 -2.50 9.05 -15.81
C ASP A 413 -2.18 10.54 -15.62
N GLU A 414 -1.11 11.03 -16.26
CA GLU A 414 -0.65 12.43 -16.18
C GLU A 414 -1.76 13.46 -16.40
N LYS A 415 -2.69 13.18 -17.32
CA LYS A 415 -3.85 14.05 -17.62
C LYS A 415 -4.80 14.30 -16.44
N ASP A 416 -4.77 13.43 -15.43
CA ASP A 416 -5.63 13.52 -14.24
C ASP A 416 -4.90 14.16 -13.05
N LEU A 417 -3.60 14.44 -13.19
CA LEU A 417 -2.77 15.06 -12.16
C LEU A 417 -2.87 16.59 -12.26
N ILE A 418 -3.30 17.26 -11.17
CA ILE A 418 -3.46 18.71 -11.17
C ILE A 418 -2.15 19.47 -11.44
N ALA A 419 -1.02 18.90 -10.99
CA ALA A 419 0.29 19.54 -11.17
C ALA A 419 0.86 19.39 -12.59
N THR A 420 0.24 18.55 -13.43
CA THR A 420 0.62 18.44 -14.83
C THR A 420 -0.02 19.58 -15.62
N GLY A 421 0.77 20.55 -16.06
CA GLY A 421 0.31 21.70 -16.84
C GLY A 421 -0.22 22.89 -16.04
N HIS A 422 -0.11 22.87 -14.69
CA HIS A 422 -0.45 24.01 -13.84
C HIS A 422 0.73 24.40 -12.94
N THR A 423 0.94 25.70 -12.75
CA THR A 423 1.88 26.23 -11.78
C THR A 423 1.34 26.12 -10.36
N VAL A 424 2.21 26.25 -9.35
CA VAL A 424 1.80 26.24 -7.94
C VAL A 424 0.80 27.35 -7.64
N GLU A 425 0.96 28.53 -8.26
CA GLU A 425 0.05 29.67 -8.12
C GLU A 425 -1.32 29.38 -8.73
N GLU A 426 -1.39 28.68 -9.85
CA GLU A 426 -2.65 28.27 -10.47
C GLU A 426 -3.36 27.23 -9.61
N ILE A 427 -2.62 26.23 -9.12
CA ILE A 427 -3.14 25.20 -8.21
C ILE A 427 -3.65 25.87 -6.92
N ASN A 428 -2.90 26.81 -6.35
CA ASN A 428 -3.33 27.59 -5.17
C ASN A 428 -4.70 28.27 -5.38
N LYS A 429 -4.88 28.90 -6.53
CA LYS A 429 -6.17 29.52 -6.91
C LYS A 429 -7.28 28.47 -7.07
N MET A 430 -6.97 27.32 -7.67
CA MET A 430 -7.94 26.24 -7.90
C MET A 430 -8.41 25.60 -6.58
N VAL A 431 -7.53 25.39 -5.62
CA VAL A 431 -7.89 24.83 -4.31
C VAL A 431 -8.46 25.89 -3.35
N GLY A 432 -8.23 27.19 -3.59
CA GLY A 432 -8.80 28.30 -2.83
C GLY A 432 -8.09 28.65 -1.53
N SER A 433 -6.79 28.32 -1.40
CA SER A 433 -5.95 28.74 -0.28
C SER A 433 -5.34 30.12 -0.54
N ASP A 434 -4.88 30.79 0.54
CA ASP A 434 -4.19 32.07 0.42
C ASP A 434 -2.75 31.89 -0.05
N THR A 435 -2.08 30.84 0.44
CA THR A 435 -0.76 30.42 -0.04
C THR A 435 -0.67 28.90 -0.11
N LEU A 436 0.09 28.37 -1.05
CA LEU A 436 0.39 26.96 -1.21
C LEU A 436 1.91 26.72 -1.23
N GLY A 437 2.37 25.71 -0.49
CA GLY A 437 3.76 25.27 -0.49
C GLY A 437 3.86 23.76 -0.47
N TYR A 438 4.72 23.20 -1.33
CA TYR A 438 5.04 21.78 -1.41
C TYR A 438 6.43 21.52 -0.84
N LEU A 439 6.62 20.39 -0.20
CA LEU A 439 7.95 19.94 0.21
C LEU A 439 8.82 19.70 -1.02
N SER A 440 10.08 20.11 -0.96
CA SER A 440 11.04 19.91 -2.04
C SER A 440 11.42 18.43 -2.21
N ILE A 441 11.89 18.06 -3.41
CA ILE A 441 12.44 16.73 -3.69
C ILE A 441 13.69 16.49 -2.85
N GLU A 442 14.49 17.52 -2.61
CA GLU A 442 15.70 17.44 -1.79
C GLU A 442 15.37 17.02 -0.34
N HIS A 443 14.40 17.66 0.28
CA HIS A 443 14.01 17.34 1.65
C HIS A 443 13.20 16.05 1.75
N VAL A 444 12.41 15.70 0.75
CA VAL A 444 11.69 14.41 0.76
C VAL A 444 12.64 13.21 0.78
N GLN A 445 13.82 13.35 0.19
CA GLN A 445 14.87 12.32 0.23
C GLN A 445 15.58 12.22 1.60
N GLN A 446 15.32 13.15 2.52
CA GLN A 446 15.94 13.22 3.83
C GLN A 446 14.96 12.89 4.98
N LEU A 447 13.76 12.38 4.67
CA LEU A 447 12.74 12.12 5.68
C LEU A 447 13.15 11.01 6.66
N ALA A 448 13.80 9.96 6.18
CA ALA A 448 14.19 8.82 6.98
C ALA A 448 15.62 8.97 7.51
N ILE A 449 15.76 9.71 8.60
CA ILE A 449 17.05 10.12 9.20
C ILE A 449 17.93 8.95 9.68
N HIS A 450 17.34 7.77 9.93
CA HIS A 450 18.06 6.57 10.37
C HIS A 450 18.27 5.55 9.25
N SER A 451 17.65 5.76 8.09
CA SER A 451 17.79 4.86 6.95
C SER A 451 18.98 5.26 6.07
N LYS A 452 19.62 4.23 5.51
CA LYS A 452 20.69 4.39 4.50
C LYS A 452 20.18 4.11 3.08
N CYS A 453 18.89 3.86 2.90
CA CYS A 453 18.30 3.61 1.59
C CYS A 453 18.10 4.91 0.81
N GLY A 454 18.19 4.83 -0.52
CA GLY A 454 17.66 5.85 -1.40
C GLY A 454 16.14 5.72 -1.52
N PHE A 455 15.51 6.69 -2.17
CA PHE A 455 14.05 6.68 -2.37
C PHE A 455 13.69 6.74 -3.85
N CYS A 456 12.66 5.98 -4.24
CA CYS A 456 11.98 6.16 -5.49
C CYS A 456 11.14 7.44 -5.41
N THR A 457 11.41 8.38 -6.30
CA THR A 457 10.71 9.65 -6.48
C THR A 457 10.15 9.80 -7.90
N GLY A 458 9.95 8.67 -8.61
CA GLY A 458 9.55 8.66 -10.02
C GLY A 458 8.26 9.42 -10.31
N CYS A 459 7.28 9.35 -9.40
CA CYS A 459 6.01 10.09 -9.51
C CYS A 459 6.17 11.63 -9.42
N PHE A 460 7.29 12.12 -8.89
CA PHE A 460 7.63 13.54 -8.80
C PHE A 460 8.61 14.00 -9.90
N THR A 461 9.47 13.10 -10.39
CA THR A 461 10.62 13.44 -11.24
C THR A 461 10.59 12.84 -12.63
N GLY A 462 9.78 11.81 -12.88
CA GLY A 462 9.83 10.98 -14.09
C GLY A 462 11.04 10.04 -14.16
N GLN A 463 11.91 10.03 -13.14
CA GLN A 463 13.06 9.15 -13.08
C GLN A 463 12.72 7.90 -12.25
N TYR A 464 12.57 6.78 -12.95
CA TYR A 464 12.19 5.51 -12.32
C TYR A 464 13.38 4.57 -12.18
N PRO A 465 13.53 3.88 -11.02
CA PRO A 465 14.62 2.89 -10.83
C PRO A 465 14.53 1.67 -11.75
N VAL A 466 13.33 1.33 -12.20
CA VAL A 466 13.04 0.28 -13.18
C VAL A 466 12.25 0.91 -14.33
N ALA A 467 12.54 0.51 -15.56
CA ALA A 467 11.89 1.09 -16.75
C ALA A 467 10.35 0.92 -16.68
N PRO A 468 9.57 1.97 -17.02
CA PRO A 468 8.13 1.89 -17.12
C PRO A 468 7.66 0.78 -18.08
N PRO A 469 6.43 0.25 -17.92
CA PRO A 469 5.89 -0.79 -18.79
C PRO A 469 5.76 -0.24 -20.23
N THR A 470 6.20 -1.03 -21.20
CA THR A 470 6.04 -0.72 -22.64
C THR A 470 4.76 -1.25 -23.25
N GLU A 471 4.06 -2.11 -22.53
CA GLU A 471 2.84 -2.78 -22.97
C GLU A 471 1.74 -2.62 -21.90
N THR A 472 0.49 -2.45 -22.32
CA THR A 472 -0.68 -2.49 -21.46
C THR A 472 -1.28 -3.89 -21.45
N MET A 473 -1.94 -4.26 -20.35
CA MET A 473 -2.64 -5.54 -20.23
C MET A 473 -4.00 -5.42 -20.94
N ASP A 474 -4.06 -5.74 -22.25
CA ASP A 474 -5.31 -5.82 -22.99
C ASP A 474 -6.02 -7.16 -22.72
N ILE A 475 -6.94 -7.15 -21.76
CA ILE A 475 -7.77 -8.32 -21.45
C ILE A 475 -9.01 -8.30 -22.35
N VAL A 476 -8.89 -8.96 -23.51
CA VAL A 476 -9.89 -8.89 -24.59
C VAL A 476 -11.23 -9.52 -24.21
N TYR A 477 -11.23 -10.55 -23.36
CA TYR A 477 -12.44 -11.31 -23.00
C TYR A 477 -13.31 -10.64 -21.90
N ASP A 478 -12.83 -9.59 -21.26
CA ASP A 478 -13.61 -8.83 -20.27
C ASP A 478 -14.38 -7.68 -20.89
N LYS A 479 -14.25 -7.47 -22.21
CA LYS A 479 -14.99 -6.43 -22.92
C LYS A 479 -16.20 -7.04 -23.62
N PRO A 480 -17.42 -6.45 -23.48
CA PRO A 480 -18.57 -6.88 -24.28
C PRO A 480 -18.22 -6.87 -25.78
N LEU A 481 -18.71 -7.82 -26.52
CA LEU A 481 -18.47 -7.90 -27.98
C LEU A 481 -18.86 -6.62 -28.73
N SER A 482 -19.84 -5.89 -28.22
CA SER A 482 -20.25 -4.57 -28.73
C SER A 482 -19.20 -3.48 -28.57
N GLN A 483 -18.23 -3.66 -27.67
CA GLN A 483 -17.12 -2.74 -27.41
C GLN A 483 -15.78 -3.25 -27.95
N SER A 484 -15.71 -4.50 -28.41
CA SER A 484 -14.54 -5.02 -29.09
C SER A 484 -14.47 -4.41 -30.49
N ASN A 485 -13.43 -3.59 -30.73
CA ASN A 485 -13.15 -3.08 -32.08
C ASN A 485 -12.99 -4.27 -33.04
N SER A 486 -13.93 -4.43 -33.97
CA SER A 486 -14.02 -5.50 -34.97
C SER A 486 -12.89 -5.50 -36.03
N LYS A 487 -11.70 -4.98 -35.71
CA LYS A 487 -10.58 -4.83 -36.66
C LYS A 487 -9.25 -5.43 -36.23
N LYS A 488 -9.20 -6.35 -35.29
CA LYS A 488 -8.02 -7.24 -35.19
C LYS A 488 -8.46 -8.67 -35.48
N LYS A 489 -8.26 -9.09 -36.73
CA LYS A 489 -8.25 -10.51 -37.13
C LYS A 489 -7.20 -11.22 -36.29
N LEU A 490 -7.58 -12.34 -35.71
CA LEU A 490 -6.72 -13.34 -35.13
C LEU A 490 -5.60 -13.74 -36.10
#